data_cd0c2ca694970778f81319a039d66b36
#
_entry.id   cd0c2ca694970778f81319a039d66b36
#
_cell.length_a   1.000
_cell.length_b   1.000
_cell.length_c   1.000
_cell.angle_alpha   90.00
_cell.angle_beta   90.00
_cell.angle_gamma   90.00
#
_symmetry.space_group_name_H-M   'P 1'
#
loop_
_entity.id
_entity.type
_entity.pdbx_description
1 polymer ?
#
loop_
_entity_poly.entity_id
_entity_poly.type
_entity_poly.pdbx_seq_one_letter_code
_entity_poly.pdbx_strand_id
1 'polypeptide(L)'
;MAFAEDYNTVPERLAEFREKHPEGSLQPVDLANPYRVETIGEHTFIVYAAAAYRSPDDPRPGIGLAFEPFPGKTAFTRDSELQNAETSAWGRAIVAVLAADTKKGIATREDVQSRRTEPNPKAGPLIDRLALLPEDAQNKILGWFTVPPADWSGANQPRTLVVD
;
A
#
# COMPACT_ATOMS: atom_id res chain seq x y z
N MET A 1 11.26 -12.51 4.75
CA MET A 1 10.61 -11.36 4.08
C MET A 1 10.23 -11.82 2.68
N ALA A 2 8.93 -11.81 2.34
CA ALA A 2 8.52 -12.05 0.96
C ALA A 2 8.97 -10.87 0.10
N PHE A 3 9.70 -11.15 -0.97
CA PHE A 3 10.10 -10.12 -1.92
C PHE A 3 8.89 -9.74 -2.77
N ALA A 4 8.83 -8.49 -3.25
CA ALA A 4 7.72 -8.03 -4.11
C ALA A 4 7.57 -8.86 -5.40
N GLU A 5 8.60 -9.61 -5.77
CA GLU A 5 8.62 -10.54 -6.91
C GLU A 5 7.75 -11.79 -6.68
N ASP A 6 7.41 -12.11 -5.42
CA ASP A 6 6.56 -13.25 -5.09
C ASP A 6 5.05 -12.97 -5.31
N TYR A 7 4.69 -11.73 -5.67
CA TYR A 7 3.31 -11.32 -5.89
C TYR A 7 3.00 -11.10 -7.36
N ASN A 8 1.82 -11.59 -7.81
CA ASN A 8 1.32 -11.27 -9.14
C ASN A 8 0.99 -9.79 -9.25
N THR A 9 1.30 -9.20 -10.39
CA THR A 9 0.84 -7.86 -10.74
C THR A 9 -0.63 -7.88 -11.14
N VAL A 10 -1.29 -6.71 -11.09
CA VAL A 10 -2.66 -6.59 -11.61
C VAL A 10 -2.74 -6.91 -13.11
N PRO A 11 -1.83 -6.45 -13.98
CA PRO A 11 -1.80 -6.85 -15.39
C PRO A 11 -1.72 -8.38 -15.62
N GLU A 12 -0.93 -9.10 -14.84
CA GLU A 12 -0.86 -10.58 -14.92
C GLU A 12 -2.20 -11.23 -14.56
N ARG A 13 -2.87 -10.74 -13.52
CA ARG A 13 -4.21 -11.19 -13.12
C ARG A 13 -5.27 -10.87 -14.18
N LEU A 14 -5.18 -9.70 -14.80
CA LEU A 14 -6.05 -9.31 -15.90
C LEU A 14 -5.89 -10.22 -17.11
N ALA A 15 -4.65 -10.58 -17.47
CA ALA A 15 -4.39 -11.51 -18.56
C ALA A 15 -4.98 -12.89 -18.26
N GLU A 16 -4.77 -13.43 -17.07
CA GLU A 16 -5.34 -14.71 -16.63
C GLU A 16 -6.89 -14.68 -16.63
N PHE A 17 -7.46 -13.59 -16.12
CA PHE A 17 -8.91 -13.42 -16.09
C PHE A 17 -9.51 -13.41 -17.50
N ARG A 18 -8.91 -12.68 -18.44
CA ARG A 18 -9.37 -12.62 -19.84
C ARG A 18 -9.22 -13.94 -20.57
N GLU A 19 -8.17 -14.69 -20.29
CA GLU A 19 -7.96 -16.03 -20.85
C GLU A 19 -9.08 -17.00 -20.39
N LYS A 20 -9.40 -16.98 -19.10
CA LYS A 20 -10.42 -17.86 -18.52
C LYS A 20 -11.85 -17.41 -18.81
N HIS A 21 -12.05 -16.11 -18.97
CA HIS A 21 -13.35 -15.49 -19.14
C HIS A 21 -13.31 -14.45 -20.29
N PRO A 22 -13.31 -14.89 -21.57
CA PRO A 22 -13.20 -13.98 -22.71
C PRO A 22 -14.32 -12.93 -22.80
N GLU A 23 -15.52 -13.29 -22.31
CA GLU A 23 -16.69 -12.38 -22.25
C GLU A 23 -16.81 -11.66 -20.88
N GLY A 24 -15.84 -11.85 -20.01
CA GLY A 24 -15.81 -11.24 -18.69
C GLY A 24 -15.58 -9.74 -18.73
N SER A 25 -16.05 -9.05 -17.71
CA SER A 25 -15.87 -7.61 -17.55
C SER A 25 -15.48 -7.23 -16.13
N LEU A 26 -14.79 -6.10 -16.01
CA LEU A 26 -14.49 -5.43 -14.75
C LEU A 26 -15.24 -4.11 -14.72
N GLN A 27 -15.99 -3.87 -13.66
CA GLN A 27 -16.81 -2.69 -13.52
C GLN A 27 -16.78 -2.20 -12.07
N PRO A 28 -17.03 -0.90 -11.78
CA PRO A 28 -17.34 -0.49 -10.42
C PRO A 28 -18.67 -1.16 -9.99
N VAL A 29 -18.76 -1.47 -8.69
CA VAL A 29 -20.00 -2.06 -8.13
C VAL A 29 -21.21 -1.14 -8.32
N ASP A 30 -20.99 0.17 -8.23
CA ASP A 30 -21.97 1.21 -8.50
C ASP A 30 -21.49 2.09 -9.65
N LEU A 31 -22.15 1.94 -10.82
CA LEU A 31 -21.81 2.70 -12.03
C LEU A 31 -22.12 4.20 -11.90
N ALA A 32 -23.09 4.57 -11.07
CA ALA A 32 -23.45 5.97 -10.85
C ALA A 32 -22.48 6.68 -9.91
N ASN A 33 -21.92 5.92 -8.94
CA ASN A 33 -20.95 6.40 -7.94
C ASN A 33 -19.77 5.43 -7.88
N PRO A 34 -18.84 5.48 -8.84
CA PRO A 34 -17.77 4.48 -8.98
C PRO A 34 -16.79 4.48 -7.83
N TYR A 35 -16.66 5.58 -7.12
CA TYR A 35 -15.83 5.69 -5.93
C TYR A 35 -16.52 6.53 -4.85
N ARG A 36 -16.03 6.45 -3.63
CA ARG A 36 -16.49 7.25 -2.49
C ARG A 36 -15.30 7.85 -1.78
N VAL A 37 -15.54 9.01 -1.15
CA VAL A 37 -14.60 9.62 -0.21
C VAL A 37 -15.17 9.43 1.18
N GLU A 38 -14.43 8.73 2.03
CA GLU A 38 -14.86 8.40 3.39
C GLU A 38 -13.86 8.93 4.41
N THR A 39 -14.37 9.43 5.53
CA THR A 39 -13.53 9.85 6.66
C THR A 39 -13.71 8.87 7.81
N ILE A 40 -12.61 8.27 8.24
CA ILE A 40 -12.58 7.31 9.35
C ILE A 40 -11.63 7.87 10.42
N GLY A 41 -12.20 8.31 11.54
CA GLY A 41 -11.46 9.08 12.54
C GLY A 41 -10.98 10.41 11.96
N GLU A 42 -9.67 10.65 12.00
CA GLU A 42 -9.04 11.87 11.47
C GLU A 42 -8.50 11.70 10.03
N HIS A 43 -8.75 10.53 9.41
CA HIS A 43 -8.18 10.21 8.11
C HIS A 43 -9.25 10.12 7.04
N THR A 44 -8.97 10.74 5.90
CA THR A 44 -9.81 10.64 4.71
C THR A 44 -9.24 9.58 3.75
N PHE A 45 -10.13 8.88 3.07
CA PHE A 45 -9.81 7.81 2.12
C PHE A 45 -10.64 7.94 0.86
N ILE A 46 -10.04 7.61 -0.29
CA ILE A 46 -10.76 7.27 -1.49
C ILE A 46 -11.00 5.76 -1.46
N VAL A 47 -12.26 5.36 -1.59
CA VAL A 47 -12.70 3.97 -1.54
C VAL A 47 -13.28 3.58 -2.88
N TYR A 48 -12.80 2.47 -3.46
CA TYR A 48 -13.28 1.91 -4.70
C TYR A 48 -13.71 0.46 -4.50
N ALA A 49 -14.89 0.11 -5.03
CA ALA A 49 -15.41 -1.25 -5.04
C ALA A 49 -15.56 -1.73 -6.49
N ALA A 50 -14.86 -2.79 -6.83
CA ALA A 50 -14.89 -3.41 -8.16
C ALA A 50 -15.68 -4.71 -8.17
N ALA A 51 -16.33 -5.00 -9.28
CA ALA A 51 -16.97 -6.27 -9.57
C ALA A 51 -16.32 -6.89 -10.83
N ALA A 52 -15.93 -8.16 -10.73
CA ALA A 52 -15.43 -8.96 -11.84
C ALA A 52 -16.50 -9.98 -12.25
N TYR A 53 -17.06 -9.82 -13.43
CA TYR A 53 -18.07 -10.70 -14.01
C TYR A 53 -17.41 -11.67 -14.97
N ARG A 54 -17.70 -12.98 -14.86
CA ARG A 54 -17.17 -14.03 -15.74
C ARG A 54 -17.85 -14.03 -17.13
N SER A 55 -19.09 -13.54 -17.18
CA SER A 55 -19.90 -13.41 -18.39
C SER A 55 -20.91 -12.28 -18.22
N PRO A 56 -21.59 -11.81 -19.29
CA PRO A 56 -22.65 -10.80 -19.19
C PRO A 56 -23.78 -11.17 -18.23
N ASP A 57 -24.06 -12.45 -18.10
CA ASP A 57 -25.17 -12.98 -17.26
C ASP A 57 -24.68 -13.54 -15.91
N ASP A 58 -23.46 -13.17 -15.47
CA ASP A 58 -22.94 -13.67 -14.20
C ASP A 58 -23.71 -13.09 -13.00
N PRO A 59 -24.51 -13.89 -12.25
CA PRO A 59 -25.31 -13.40 -11.13
C PRO A 59 -24.47 -13.21 -9.86
N ARG A 60 -23.22 -13.65 -9.82
CA ARG A 60 -22.35 -13.63 -8.65
C ARG A 60 -20.93 -13.23 -9.02
N PRO A 61 -20.70 -11.95 -9.35
CA PRO A 61 -19.38 -11.47 -9.66
C PRO A 61 -18.46 -11.56 -8.43
N GLY A 62 -17.17 -11.64 -8.68
CA GLY A 62 -16.16 -11.45 -7.62
C GLY A 62 -16.08 -9.99 -7.23
N ILE A 63 -16.17 -9.69 -5.93
CA ILE A 63 -16.11 -8.32 -5.42
C ILE A 63 -14.74 -8.06 -4.81
N GLY A 64 -14.13 -6.93 -5.18
CA GLY A 64 -12.90 -6.42 -4.61
C GLY A 64 -13.10 -5.02 -4.06
N LEU A 65 -12.64 -4.79 -2.84
CA LEU A 65 -12.66 -3.49 -2.20
C LEU A 65 -11.21 -3.03 -1.95
N ALA A 66 -10.91 -1.79 -2.28
CA ALA A 66 -9.66 -1.14 -1.95
C ALA A 66 -9.89 0.31 -1.54
N PHE A 67 -8.93 0.85 -0.81
CA PHE A 67 -8.93 2.25 -0.41
C PHE A 67 -7.50 2.80 -0.43
N GLU A 68 -7.39 4.09 -0.69
CA GLU A 68 -6.14 4.85 -0.57
C GLU A 68 -6.33 6.05 0.34
N PRO A 69 -5.35 6.36 1.21
CA PRO A 69 -5.37 7.61 1.99
C PRO A 69 -5.42 8.82 1.06
N PHE A 70 -6.23 9.82 1.42
CA PHE A 70 -6.31 11.09 0.69
C PHE A 70 -6.02 12.27 1.63
N PRO A 71 -4.99 13.10 1.34
CA PRO A 71 -4.01 12.95 0.23
C PRO A 71 -3.08 11.73 0.43
N GLY A 72 -2.56 11.22 -0.68
CA GLY A 72 -1.63 10.10 -0.70
C GLY A 72 -0.36 10.37 0.09
N LYS A 73 0.11 9.37 0.83
CA LYS A 73 1.25 9.49 1.77
C LYS A 73 2.62 9.34 1.11
N THR A 74 2.68 8.74 -0.07
CA THR A 74 3.93 8.45 -0.78
C THR A 74 3.96 9.15 -2.13
N ALA A 75 5.13 9.29 -2.73
CA ALA A 75 5.25 9.82 -4.08
C ALA A 75 4.56 8.94 -5.14
N PHE A 76 4.36 7.64 -4.85
CA PHE A 76 3.67 6.72 -5.75
C PHE A 76 2.14 6.82 -5.68
N THR A 77 1.61 7.32 -4.57
CA THR A 77 0.15 7.39 -4.35
C THR A 77 -0.38 8.80 -4.47
N ARG A 78 0.47 9.82 -4.25
CA ARG A 78 0.06 11.23 -4.33
C ARG A 78 -0.37 11.60 -5.75
N ASP A 79 -1.52 12.24 -5.85
CA ASP A 79 -2.15 12.67 -7.11
C ASP A 79 -2.60 11.51 -8.02
N SER A 80 -2.60 10.27 -7.50
CA SER A 80 -3.06 9.05 -8.21
C SER A 80 -3.85 8.10 -7.32
N GLU A 81 -4.41 8.61 -6.22
CA GLU A 81 -5.06 7.81 -5.17
C GLU A 81 -6.27 7.03 -5.72
N LEU A 82 -7.07 7.66 -6.57
CA LEU A 82 -8.23 7.01 -7.18
C LEU A 82 -7.80 5.87 -8.10
N GLN A 83 -6.82 6.11 -8.97
CA GLN A 83 -6.31 5.10 -9.90
C GLN A 83 -5.69 3.92 -9.16
N ASN A 84 -4.97 4.19 -8.06
CA ASN A 84 -4.38 3.14 -7.23
C ASN A 84 -5.45 2.33 -6.52
N ALA A 85 -6.48 2.98 -5.95
CA ALA A 85 -7.60 2.30 -5.33
C ALA A 85 -8.37 1.42 -6.34
N GLU A 86 -8.65 1.95 -7.54
CA GLU A 86 -9.30 1.20 -8.61
C GLU A 86 -8.49 -0.03 -9.03
N THR A 87 -7.20 0.15 -9.34
CA THR A 87 -6.30 -0.92 -9.77
C THR A 87 -6.22 -2.03 -8.71
N SER A 88 -6.06 -1.66 -7.45
CA SER A 88 -6.04 -2.61 -6.33
C SER A 88 -7.38 -3.33 -6.17
N ALA A 89 -8.51 -2.64 -6.33
CA ALA A 89 -9.83 -3.25 -6.25
C ALA A 89 -10.06 -4.25 -7.38
N TRP A 90 -9.65 -3.96 -8.62
CA TRP A 90 -9.70 -4.89 -9.74
C TRP A 90 -8.91 -6.17 -9.47
N GLY A 91 -7.66 -6.02 -9.01
CA GLY A 91 -6.84 -7.18 -8.67
C GLY A 91 -7.51 -8.09 -7.64
N ARG A 92 -8.16 -7.51 -6.63
CA ARG A 92 -8.91 -8.24 -5.58
C ARG A 92 -10.19 -8.88 -6.10
N ALA A 93 -10.95 -8.18 -6.96
CA ALA A 93 -12.16 -8.72 -7.58
C ALA A 93 -11.85 -9.94 -8.46
N ILE A 94 -10.75 -9.88 -9.23
CA ILE A 94 -10.28 -11.02 -10.04
C ILE A 94 -9.93 -12.21 -9.16
N VAL A 95 -9.20 -12.00 -8.07
CA VAL A 95 -8.89 -13.08 -7.12
C VAL A 95 -10.16 -13.69 -6.55
N ALA A 96 -11.14 -12.87 -6.19
CA ALA A 96 -12.40 -13.33 -5.63
C ALA A 96 -13.21 -14.19 -6.63
N VAL A 97 -13.26 -13.79 -7.91
CA VAL A 97 -14.03 -14.51 -8.94
C VAL A 97 -13.33 -15.77 -9.42
N LEU A 98 -12.01 -15.76 -9.48
CA LEU A 98 -11.24 -16.94 -9.89
C LEU A 98 -11.15 -17.97 -8.76
N ALA A 99 -11.53 -17.62 -7.53
CA ALA A 99 -11.22 -18.38 -6.32
C ALA A 99 -9.74 -18.83 -6.34
N ALA A 100 -8.87 -17.90 -6.72
CA ALA A 100 -7.56 -18.15 -7.28
C ALA A 100 -6.67 -18.95 -6.34
N ASP A 101 -5.68 -19.60 -6.94
CA ASP A 101 -4.54 -20.18 -6.24
C ASP A 101 -3.89 -19.10 -5.35
N THR A 102 -4.25 -19.15 -4.07
CA THR A 102 -3.80 -18.19 -3.06
C THR A 102 -2.36 -18.40 -2.62
N LYS A 103 -1.61 -19.33 -3.26
CA LYS A 103 -0.20 -19.59 -2.94
C LYS A 103 0.66 -18.34 -3.07
N LYS A 104 0.28 -17.42 -3.96
CA LYS A 104 0.97 -16.14 -4.16
C LYS A 104 0.37 -14.96 -3.37
N GLY A 105 -0.59 -15.22 -2.47
CA GLY A 105 -1.26 -14.21 -1.64
C GLY A 105 -2.35 -13.44 -2.37
N ILE A 106 -3.19 -12.75 -1.60
CA ILE A 106 -4.31 -11.95 -2.11
C ILE A 106 -3.85 -10.55 -2.50
N ALA A 107 -2.88 -9.99 -1.78
CA ALA A 107 -2.31 -8.69 -2.08
C ALA A 107 -1.68 -8.68 -3.49
N THR A 108 -1.74 -7.55 -4.17
CA THR A 108 -1.01 -7.35 -5.42
C THR A 108 0.37 -6.78 -5.15
N ARG A 109 1.25 -6.83 -6.16
CA ARG A 109 2.56 -6.17 -6.08
C ARG A 109 2.40 -4.67 -5.85
N GLU A 110 1.41 -4.06 -6.47
CA GLU A 110 1.04 -2.65 -6.33
C GLU A 110 0.60 -2.33 -4.90
N ASP A 111 -0.23 -3.18 -4.27
CA ASP A 111 -0.61 -3.06 -2.86
C ASP A 111 0.61 -3.04 -1.92
N VAL A 112 1.62 -3.87 -2.22
CA VAL A 112 2.84 -3.96 -1.42
C VAL A 112 3.74 -2.74 -1.64
N GLN A 113 3.83 -2.26 -2.89
CA GLN A 113 4.66 -1.10 -3.24
C GLN A 113 4.09 0.20 -2.67
N SER A 114 2.77 0.42 -2.75
CA SER A 114 2.11 1.62 -2.25
C SER A 114 2.27 1.81 -0.73
N ARG A 115 2.51 0.72 0.00
CA ARG A 115 2.75 0.72 1.45
C ARG A 115 4.21 0.86 1.85
N ARG A 116 5.13 0.80 0.90
CA ARG A 116 6.54 1.04 1.20
C ARG A 116 6.73 2.52 1.51
N THR A 117 7.18 2.80 2.71
CA THR A 117 7.67 4.14 3.06
C THR A 117 8.92 4.40 2.23
N GLU A 118 8.93 5.47 1.44
CA GLU A 118 10.16 5.90 0.78
C GLU A 118 11.24 6.12 1.84
N PRO A 119 12.49 5.72 1.57
CA PRO A 119 13.59 6.13 2.41
C PRO A 119 13.53 7.65 2.54
N ASN A 120 13.53 8.17 3.76
CA ASN A 120 13.53 9.60 3.99
C ASN A 120 14.74 10.20 3.24
N PRO A 121 14.52 11.04 2.21
CA PRO A 121 15.63 11.60 1.43
C PRO A 121 16.60 12.46 2.27
N LYS A 122 16.16 12.90 3.46
CA LYS A 122 16.98 13.58 4.44
C LYS A 122 17.79 12.62 5.34
N ALA A 123 17.53 11.31 5.30
CA ALA A 123 18.26 10.34 6.13
C ALA A 123 19.66 10.05 5.60
N GLY A 124 19.87 10.05 4.27
CA GLY A 124 21.19 9.90 3.67
C GLY A 124 22.20 10.93 4.17
N PRO A 125 21.91 12.25 4.03
CA PRO A 125 22.79 13.29 4.57
C PRO A 125 23.04 13.20 6.08
N LEU A 126 22.08 12.69 6.86
CA LEU A 126 22.25 12.48 8.30
C LEU A 126 23.20 11.32 8.61
N ILE A 127 23.06 10.21 7.87
CA ILE A 127 23.94 9.05 8.00
C ILE A 127 25.37 9.42 7.63
N ASP A 128 25.56 10.16 6.53
CA ASP A 128 26.86 10.63 6.08
C ASP A 128 27.52 11.57 7.12
N ARG A 129 26.73 12.47 7.73
CA ARG A 129 27.21 13.34 8.81
C ARG A 129 27.52 12.58 10.08
N LEU A 130 26.76 11.54 10.43
CA LEU A 130 27.03 10.68 11.56
C LEU A 130 28.36 9.95 11.38
N ALA A 131 28.66 9.47 10.17
CA ALA A 131 29.90 8.78 9.84
C ALA A 131 31.17 9.70 9.95
N LEU A 132 30.98 11.01 9.91
CA LEU A 132 32.08 11.98 10.07
C LEU A 132 32.37 12.32 11.55
N LEU A 133 31.52 11.87 12.48
CA LEU A 133 31.75 12.11 13.91
C LEU A 133 32.78 11.13 14.48
N PRO A 134 33.47 11.48 15.58
CA PRO A 134 34.27 10.55 16.35
C PRO A 134 33.45 9.33 16.81
N GLU A 135 34.05 8.15 16.91
CA GLU A 135 33.38 6.89 17.20
C GLU A 135 32.59 6.91 18.53
N ASP A 136 33.12 7.58 19.54
CA ASP A 136 32.48 7.78 20.83
C ASP A 136 31.19 8.61 20.71
N ALA A 137 31.19 9.62 19.86
CA ALA A 137 30.00 10.43 19.56
C ALA A 137 28.96 9.63 18.74
N GLN A 138 29.42 8.84 17.76
CA GLN A 138 28.53 7.95 17.00
C GLN A 138 27.83 6.95 17.93
N ASN A 139 28.59 6.27 18.79
CA ASN A 139 28.07 5.28 19.74
C ASN A 139 27.10 5.91 20.74
N LYS A 140 27.35 7.13 21.20
CA LYS A 140 26.45 7.86 22.09
C LYS A 140 25.12 8.19 21.42
N ILE A 141 25.14 8.63 20.16
CA ILE A 141 23.93 8.91 19.37
C ILE A 141 23.16 7.63 19.09
N LEU A 142 23.83 6.56 18.64
CA LEU A 142 23.21 5.27 18.37
C LEU A 142 22.66 4.63 19.65
N GLY A 143 23.33 4.79 20.77
CA GLY A 143 22.87 4.34 22.10
C GLY A 143 21.53 4.97 22.49
N TRP A 144 21.24 6.21 22.08
CA TRP A 144 19.93 6.84 22.36
C TRP A 144 18.77 6.18 21.62
N PHE A 145 19.01 5.52 20.50
CA PHE A 145 17.99 4.80 19.72
C PHE A 145 17.85 3.33 20.11
N THR A 146 18.79 2.79 20.90
CA THR A 146 18.82 1.37 21.31
C THR A 146 18.43 1.14 22.76
N VAL A 147 18.12 2.20 23.54
CA VAL A 147 17.66 2.06 24.92
C VAL A 147 16.24 1.46 24.95
N PRO A 148 16.01 0.37 25.70
CA PRO A 148 14.69 -0.21 25.83
C PRO A 148 13.68 0.77 26.47
N PRO A 149 12.40 0.72 26.09
CA PRO A 149 11.35 1.64 26.59
C PRO A 149 11.13 1.65 28.11
N ALA A 150 11.62 0.64 28.83
CA ALA A 150 11.42 0.49 30.27
C ALA A 150 12.15 1.56 31.11
N ASP A 151 13.17 2.21 30.58
CA ASP A 151 13.98 3.21 31.29
C ASP A 151 13.62 4.66 30.91
N TRP A 152 12.56 4.86 30.19
CA TRP A 152 12.11 6.18 29.74
C TRP A 152 11.32 6.90 30.84
N SER A 153 12.01 7.58 31.73
CA SER A 153 11.36 8.66 32.47
C SER A 153 11.14 9.83 31.49
N GLY A 154 9.98 10.47 31.53
CA GLY A 154 9.57 11.50 30.56
C GLY A 154 10.55 12.68 30.34
N ALA A 155 11.65 12.76 31.11
CA ALA A 155 12.74 13.73 30.97
C ALA A 155 13.75 13.36 29.86
N ASN A 156 13.76 12.10 29.39
CA ASN A 156 14.73 11.56 28.43
C ASN A 156 14.11 11.16 27.08
N GLN A 157 12.94 11.70 26.74
CA GLN A 157 12.40 11.45 25.40
C GLN A 157 13.37 11.99 24.34
N PRO A 158 13.70 11.19 23.30
CA PRO A 158 14.48 11.72 22.16
C PRO A 158 13.67 12.87 21.59
N ARG A 159 14.27 14.07 21.65
CA ARG A 159 13.72 15.20 20.93
C ARG A 159 13.76 14.83 19.45
N THR A 160 12.61 14.83 18.82
CA THR A 160 12.53 14.73 17.35
C THR A 160 13.52 15.76 16.80
N LEU A 161 14.56 15.29 16.09
CA LEU A 161 15.47 16.19 15.41
C LEU A 161 14.65 16.90 14.34
N VAL A 162 14.12 18.06 14.67
CA VAL A 162 13.60 19.00 13.68
C VAL A 162 14.85 19.57 13.00
N VAL A 163 15.09 19.13 11.79
CA VAL A 163 16.13 19.71 10.93
C VAL A 163 15.43 20.80 10.14
N ASP A 164 15.71 22.07 10.50
CA ASP A 164 15.36 23.23 9.68
C ASP A 164 16.02 23.17 8.31
#